data_950ca3f2f305c7bbe82a17022bd6a58e
#
_entry.id   950ca3f2f305c7bbe82a17022bd6a58e
#
_cell.length_a   1.000
_cell.length_b   1.000
_cell.length_c   1.000
_cell.angle_alpha   90.00
_cell.angle_beta   90.00
_cell.angle_gamma   90.00
#
_symmetry.space_group_name_H-M   'P 1'
#
loop_
_entity.id
_entity.type
_entity.pdbx_description
1 polymer ?
#
loop_
_entity_poly.entity_id
_entity_poly.type
_entity_poly.pdbx_seq_one_letter_code
_entity_poly.pdbx_strand_id
1 'polypeptide(L)'
;EGKDARELEALAISHRIKEIVGKELVLDKETKEYRPAKYGDIVILLRTASGWSETFTEVLSAHGIPVYAASKTGYFSALEVVTILNYLQVCDNPLQDIPLTGVLRSPLVGCTTQELAVLREEHPKGMLYDSVLNFLEEYEGQERTLYNKLHGFIVLLNEMRDLAVYTPVHELILEILRRTGYCNYAKALPNGAQRSANLAMLVEKAMDYEKTSYRGLFNFVRYIEHLQKYEVDYGEVNLSGAGEGSVEIMTIHKSKGLEFPIVILAGMGKQFNMQDLNARLLIHPDYGLGADAILPDRRMIVSTLYKQVIRRKLLEETLGEEIRVLYVALTRAKEKLIMTGTIGNLEKRLLSLYRFRENEQELLPAETRLNGKTYWDYVLPALARHRCMDELFEEFGLLPSHDNLLYDDPAEFQVKRITARTLTEAEVVEQAVGQMEDDILDNWDCEKIVDPEIRAELEKRFGFVYPYEYRKDIPVKVSVSDLKKKSYHEDTDIEEAVYFEPDIVPLVPRFIEEKKE
;
A
#
# COMPACT_ATOMS: atom_id res chain seq x y z
N GLU A 1 -16.22 18.12 -7.83
CA GLU A 1 -15.80 18.05 -6.41
C GLU A 1 -14.28 18.00 -6.37
N GLY A 2 -13.66 18.92 -5.58
CA GLY A 2 -12.24 19.22 -5.69
C GLY A 2 -11.34 18.09 -5.20
N LYS A 3 -10.33 17.76 -6.00
CA LYS A 3 -9.26 16.83 -5.61
C LYS A 3 -8.50 17.36 -4.39
N ASP A 4 -8.08 16.45 -3.52
CA ASP A 4 -7.21 16.75 -2.38
C ASP A 4 -5.83 17.26 -2.87
N ALA A 5 -5.18 18.07 -2.05
CA ALA A 5 -3.84 18.58 -2.34
C ALA A 5 -2.81 17.44 -2.61
N ARG A 6 -2.98 16.28 -1.98
CA ARG A 6 -2.15 15.09 -2.19
C ARG A 6 -2.36 14.46 -3.56
N GLU A 7 -3.61 14.37 -4.01
CA GLU A 7 -3.95 13.84 -5.34
C GLU A 7 -3.39 14.74 -6.45
N LEU A 8 -3.52 16.07 -6.29
CA LEU A 8 -2.96 17.04 -7.23
C LEU A 8 -1.43 16.95 -7.30
N GLU A 9 -0.77 16.77 -6.17
CA GLU A 9 0.68 16.59 -6.13
C GLU A 9 1.10 15.28 -6.77
N ALA A 10 0.41 14.18 -6.50
CA ALA A 10 0.65 12.88 -7.13
C ALA A 10 0.44 12.94 -8.65
N LEU A 11 -0.56 13.68 -9.12
CA LEU A 11 -0.83 13.90 -10.53
C LEU A 11 0.30 14.70 -11.21
N ALA A 12 0.77 15.77 -10.56
CA ALA A 12 1.92 16.54 -11.06
C ALA A 12 3.19 15.67 -11.16
N ILE A 13 3.41 14.80 -10.17
CA ILE A 13 4.52 13.85 -10.16
C ILE A 13 4.35 12.81 -11.27
N SER A 14 3.14 12.30 -11.55
CA SER A 14 2.89 11.35 -12.62
C SER A 14 3.30 11.91 -13.99
N HIS A 15 2.89 13.14 -14.29
CA HIS A 15 3.29 13.84 -15.52
C HIS A 15 4.81 14.01 -15.58
N ARG A 16 5.44 14.38 -14.46
CA ARG A 16 6.90 14.56 -14.43
C ARG A 16 7.66 13.25 -14.64
N ILE A 17 7.19 12.15 -14.09
CA ILE A 17 7.78 10.82 -14.31
C ILE A 17 7.67 10.43 -15.79
N LYS A 18 6.51 10.64 -16.43
CA LYS A 18 6.33 10.39 -17.89
C LYS A 18 7.26 11.26 -18.76
N GLU A 19 7.61 12.47 -18.31
CA GLU A 19 8.59 13.32 -18.98
C GLU A 19 10.03 12.80 -18.87
N ILE A 20 10.38 12.18 -17.73
CA ILE A 20 11.73 11.73 -17.41
C ILE A 20 12.04 10.38 -18.04
N VAL A 21 11.12 9.40 -17.89
CA VAL A 21 11.33 8.02 -18.33
C VAL A 21 11.51 7.96 -19.83
N GLY A 22 12.60 7.30 -20.26
CA GLY A 22 12.97 7.14 -21.68
C GLY A 22 13.60 8.38 -22.35
N LYS A 23 13.64 9.54 -21.68
CA LYS A 23 14.17 10.79 -22.25
C LYS A 23 15.40 11.32 -21.51
N GLU A 24 15.38 11.32 -20.18
CA GLU A 24 16.53 11.77 -19.40
C GLU A 24 17.56 10.65 -19.28
N LEU A 25 18.83 11.02 -19.23
CA LEU A 25 19.94 10.08 -19.17
C LEU A 25 20.35 9.87 -17.71
N VAL A 26 20.61 8.63 -17.34
CA VAL A 26 21.06 8.21 -16.01
C VAL A 26 22.32 7.35 -16.18
N LEU A 27 23.31 7.53 -15.32
CA LEU A 27 24.53 6.75 -15.31
C LEU A 27 24.25 5.32 -14.79
N ASP A 28 24.45 4.33 -15.63
CA ASP A 28 24.35 2.93 -15.23
C ASP A 28 25.50 2.55 -14.28
N LYS A 29 25.16 1.83 -13.19
CA LYS A 29 26.16 1.46 -12.17
C LYS A 29 27.14 0.39 -12.63
N GLU A 30 26.69 -0.51 -13.52
CA GLU A 30 27.49 -1.66 -13.98
C GLU A 30 28.35 -1.30 -15.18
N THR A 31 27.73 -0.69 -16.20
CA THR A 31 28.40 -0.36 -17.45
C THR A 31 29.15 0.96 -17.40
N LYS A 32 28.82 1.86 -16.45
CA LYS A 32 29.32 3.24 -16.35
C LYS A 32 29.02 4.08 -17.61
N GLU A 33 28.01 3.68 -18.37
CA GLU A 33 27.52 4.41 -19.53
C GLU A 33 26.18 5.09 -19.22
N TYR A 34 25.90 6.18 -19.92
CA TYR A 34 24.61 6.85 -19.80
C TYR A 34 23.55 6.09 -20.59
N ARG A 35 22.44 5.76 -19.93
CA ARG A 35 21.26 5.15 -20.54
C ARG A 35 19.99 5.94 -20.24
N PRO A 36 18.93 5.78 -21.03
CA PRO A 36 17.63 6.36 -20.70
C PRO A 36 17.12 5.89 -19.33
N ALA A 37 16.54 6.82 -18.57
CA ALA A 37 15.99 6.55 -17.26
C ALA A 37 14.82 5.56 -17.35
N LYS A 38 14.78 4.62 -16.41
CA LYS A 38 13.70 3.64 -16.20
C LYS A 38 12.92 4.00 -14.93
N TYR A 39 11.74 3.41 -14.77
CA TYR A 39 10.94 3.60 -13.54
C TYR A 39 11.71 3.23 -12.26
N GLY A 40 12.52 2.16 -12.29
CA GLY A 40 13.35 1.74 -11.16
C GLY A 40 14.50 2.68 -10.77
N ASP A 41 14.81 3.69 -11.58
CA ASP A 41 15.81 4.71 -11.25
C ASP A 41 15.21 5.84 -10.40
N ILE A 42 13.89 5.87 -10.24
CA ILE A 42 13.14 6.95 -9.59
C ILE A 42 12.64 6.48 -8.23
N VAL A 43 12.93 7.26 -7.19
CA VAL A 43 12.37 7.07 -5.85
C VAL A 43 11.57 8.29 -5.41
N ILE A 44 10.41 8.08 -4.81
CA ILE A 44 9.61 9.12 -4.18
C ILE A 44 9.83 9.05 -2.67
N LEU A 45 10.36 10.11 -2.09
CA LEU A 45 10.60 10.22 -0.67
C LEU A 45 9.50 11.03 0.01
N LEU A 46 8.91 10.44 1.06
CA LEU A 46 7.89 11.06 1.89
C LEU A 46 8.36 11.19 3.33
N ARG A 47 7.96 12.25 4.03
CA ARG A 47 8.23 12.39 5.47
C ARG A 47 7.49 11.31 6.28
N THR A 48 6.25 11.01 5.92
CA THR A 48 5.40 9.97 6.52
C THR A 48 4.67 9.22 5.41
N ALA A 49 4.60 7.89 5.53
CA ALA A 49 3.90 7.05 4.56
C ALA A 49 2.37 7.11 4.71
N SER A 50 1.88 7.14 5.96
CA SER A 50 0.44 7.05 6.26
C SER A 50 -0.39 8.10 5.53
N GLY A 51 -1.41 7.66 4.80
CA GLY A 51 -2.34 8.47 4.02
C GLY A 51 -1.73 9.19 2.80
N TRP A 52 -0.42 9.05 2.55
CA TRP A 52 0.27 9.61 1.40
C TRP A 52 0.66 8.52 0.39
N SER A 53 1.29 7.45 0.87
CA SER A 53 1.74 6.37 -0.01
C SER A 53 0.60 5.70 -0.75
N GLU A 54 -0.55 5.52 -0.10
CA GLU A 54 -1.76 4.94 -0.70
C GLU A 54 -2.29 5.83 -1.84
N THR A 55 -2.53 7.13 -1.56
CA THR A 55 -2.98 8.09 -2.58
C THR A 55 -2.00 8.19 -3.76
N PHE A 56 -0.69 8.21 -3.48
CA PHE A 56 0.33 8.25 -4.53
C PHE A 56 0.34 6.97 -5.35
N THR A 57 0.24 5.81 -4.71
CA THR A 57 0.18 4.51 -5.40
C THR A 57 -1.05 4.43 -6.30
N GLU A 58 -2.21 4.86 -5.80
CA GLU A 58 -3.47 4.84 -6.55
C GLU A 58 -3.40 5.75 -7.79
N VAL A 59 -3.01 7.02 -7.61
CA VAL A 59 -2.94 7.98 -8.71
C VAL A 59 -1.90 7.58 -9.75
N LEU A 60 -0.69 7.17 -9.32
CA LEU A 60 0.37 6.78 -10.25
C LEU A 60 0.01 5.50 -11.02
N SER A 61 -0.59 4.51 -10.35
CA SER A 61 -1.05 3.28 -11.00
C SER A 61 -2.17 3.54 -12.00
N ALA A 62 -3.11 4.45 -11.68
CA ALA A 62 -4.18 4.86 -12.60
C ALA A 62 -3.61 5.50 -13.87
N HIS A 63 -2.45 6.16 -13.79
CA HIS A 63 -1.73 6.73 -14.94
C HIS A 63 -0.74 5.77 -15.61
N GLY A 64 -0.82 4.46 -15.33
CA GLY A 64 0.01 3.43 -15.96
C GLY A 64 1.47 3.41 -15.50
N ILE A 65 1.80 4.05 -14.38
CA ILE A 65 3.15 4.05 -13.80
C ILE A 65 3.25 2.89 -12.82
N PRO A 66 4.16 1.92 -13.04
CA PRO A 66 4.38 0.85 -12.09
C PRO A 66 5.00 1.41 -10.80
N VAL A 67 4.33 1.21 -9.67
CA VAL A 67 4.73 1.78 -8.37
C VAL A 67 4.83 0.68 -7.34
N TYR A 68 5.86 0.76 -6.51
CA TYR A 68 6.03 -0.06 -5.33
C TYR A 68 6.15 0.82 -4.08
N ALA A 69 5.23 0.68 -3.15
CA ALA A 69 5.30 1.33 -1.84
C ALA A 69 5.74 0.32 -0.79
N ALA A 70 6.96 0.48 -0.26
CA ALA A 70 7.48 -0.38 0.81
C ALA A 70 6.72 -0.14 2.13
N SER A 71 5.48 -0.61 2.22
CA SER A 71 4.72 -0.59 3.46
C SER A 71 5.23 -1.72 4.38
N LYS A 72 5.65 -1.38 5.61
CA LYS A 72 5.94 -2.40 6.64
C LYS A 72 4.68 -2.79 7.43
N THR A 73 3.58 -2.09 7.22
CA THR A 73 2.33 -2.24 7.95
C THR A 73 1.20 -2.29 6.95
N GLY A 74 0.25 -3.17 7.14
CA GLY A 74 -0.96 -3.18 6.35
C GLY A 74 -1.29 -4.49 5.64
N TYR A 75 -0.46 -5.53 5.73
CA TYR A 75 -0.78 -6.83 5.11
C TYR A 75 -2.14 -7.36 5.59
N PHE A 76 -2.36 -7.38 6.91
CA PHE A 76 -3.63 -7.81 7.48
C PHE A 76 -4.76 -6.78 7.33
N SER A 77 -4.46 -5.57 6.88
CA SER A 77 -5.44 -4.51 6.55
C SER A 77 -5.77 -4.46 5.06
N ALA A 78 -5.02 -5.19 4.22
CA ALA A 78 -5.29 -5.28 2.79
C ALA A 78 -6.68 -5.91 2.57
N LEU A 79 -7.52 -5.25 1.75
CA LEU A 79 -8.92 -5.61 1.57
C LEU A 79 -9.12 -7.07 1.18
N GLU A 80 -8.27 -7.57 0.27
CA GLU A 80 -8.31 -8.96 -0.19
C GLU A 80 -8.00 -9.95 0.94
N VAL A 81 -7.07 -9.61 1.84
CA VAL A 81 -6.70 -10.45 2.99
C VAL A 81 -7.80 -10.40 4.05
N VAL A 82 -8.28 -9.19 4.40
CA VAL A 82 -9.39 -8.99 5.37
C VAL A 82 -10.64 -9.76 4.93
N THR A 83 -10.96 -9.76 3.64
CA THR A 83 -12.14 -10.46 3.12
C THR A 83 -12.06 -11.97 3.38
N ILE A 84 -10.92 -12.58 3.12
CA ILE A 84 -10.73 -14.03 3.37
C ILE A 84 -10.64 -14.33 4.86
N LEU A 85 -9.98 -13.48 5.65
CA LEU A 85 -9.94 -13.63 7.11
C LEU A 85 -11.33 -13.56 7.74
N ASN A 86 -12.17 -12.61 7.30
CA ASN A 86 -13.56 -12.53 7.73
C ASN A 86 -14.33 -13.80 7.36
N TYR A 87 -14.11 -14.35 6.16
CA TYR A 87 -14.74 -15.61 5.75
C TYR A 87 -14.31 -16.77 6.65
N LEU A 88 -13.02 -16.89 6.97
CA LEU A 88 -12.50 -17.90 7.90
C LEU A 88 -13.08 -17.73 9.32
N GLN A 89 -13.23 -16.50 9.81
CA GLN A 89 -13.87 -16.21 11.10
C GLN A 89 -15.33 -16.64 11.11
N VAL A 90 -16.06 -16.42 10.00
CA VAL A 90 -17.46 -16.86 9.85
C VAL A 90 -17.56 -18.39 9.73
N CYS A 91 -16.59 -19.04 9.09
CA CYS A 91 -16.52 -20.51 9.08
C CYS A 91 -16.31 -21.08 10.49
N ASP A 92 -15.46 -20.46 11.29
CA ASP A 92 -15.23 -20.86 12.69
C ASP A 92 -16.47 -20.58 13.55
N ASN A 93 -16.96 -19.34 13.52
CA ASN A 93 -18.13 -18.93 14.29
C ASN A 93 -18.99 -17.93 13.49
N PRO A 94 -20.15 -18.37 12.92
CA PRO A 94 -21.02 -17.51 12.11
C PRO A 94 -21.79 -16.46 12.93
N LEU A 95 -21.81 -16.56 14.26
CA LEU A 95 -22.50 -15.62 15.15
C LEU A 95 -21.73 -14.31 15.37
N GLN A 96 -20.68 -14.06 14.62
CA GLN A 96 -19.90 -12.81 14.68
C GLN A 96 -20.43 -11.83 13.63
N ASP A 97 -21.23 -10.83 14.07
CA ASP A 97 -21.91 -9.89 13.16
C ASP A 97 -20.94 -9.07 12.29
N ILE A 98 -19.77 -8.65 12.83
CA ILE A 98 -18.81 -7.81 12.09
C ILE A 98 -18.16 -8.59 10.92
N PRO A 99 -17.53 -9.75 11.13
CA PRO A 99 -17.01 -10.56 10.04
C PRO A 99 -18.09 -10.98 9.04
N LEU A 100 -19.26 -11.39 9.52
CA LEU A 100 -20.36 -11.79 8.67
C LEU A 100 -20.84 -10.64 7.77
N THR A 101 -21.02 -9.44 8.31
CA THR A 101 -21.34 -8.25 7.53
C THR A 101 -20.27 -7.96 6.49
N GLY A 102 -19.00 -8.10 6.85
CA GLY A 102 -17.86 -7.95 5.95
C GLY A 102 -17.92 -8.93 4.77
N VAL A 103 -18.22 -10.19 5.03
CA VAL A 103 -18.37 -11.22 3.98
C VAL A 103 -19.59 -10.95 3.10
N LEU A 104 -20.75 -10.68 3.68
CA LEU A 104 -21.99 -10.41 2.92
C LEU A 104 -21.83 -9.18 2.01
N ARG A 105 -21.12 -8.15 2.47
CA ARG A 105 -20.85 -6.92 1.71
C ARG A 105 -19.77 -7.10 0.65
N SER A 106 -18.89 -8.10 0.81
CA SER A 106 -17.79 -8.36 -0.10
C SER A 106 -18.27 -8.92 -1.44
N PRO A 107 -17.41 -8.92 -2.48
CA PRO A 107 -17.71 -9.55 -3.77
C PRO A 107 -18.01 -11.05 -3.69
N LEU A 108 -17.70 -11.71 -2.58
CA LEU A 108 -18.01 -13.13 -2.36
C LEU A 108 -19.53 -13.40 -2.37
N VAL A 109 -20.31 -12.45 -1.84
CA VAL A 109 -21.78 -12.55 -1.78
C VAL A 109 -22.45 -11.41 -2.54
N GLY A 110 -21.90 -10.19 -2.45
CA GLY A 110 -22.34 -9.02 -3.21
C GLY A 110 -23.66 -8.42 -2.71
N CYS A 111 -23.93 -8.46 -1.40
CA CYS A 111 -25.07 -7.76 -0.83
C CYS A 111 -24.86 -6.25 -0.79
N THR A 112 -25.88 -5.49 -1.14
CA THR A 112 -25.90 -4.03 -1.00
C THR A 112 -26.20 -3.62 0.44
N THR A 113 -25.91 -2.36 0.77
CA THR A 113 -26.23 -1.81 2.11
C THR A 113 -27.75 -1.83 2.36
N GLN A 114 -28.55 -1.62 1.30
CA GLN A 114 -30.02 -1.66 1.37
C GLN A 114 -30.52 -3.07 1.66
N GLU A 115 -29.99 -4.09 0.97
CA GLU A 115 -30.33 -5.50 1.22
C GLU A 115 -30.01 -5.92 2.66
N LEU A 116 -28.87 -5.48 3.21
CA LEU A 116 -28.53 -5.74 4.61
C LEU A 116 -29.44 -5.00 5.61
N ALA A 117 -29.91 -3.80 5.24
CA ALA A 117 -30.87 -3.05 6.06
C ALA A 117 -32.25 -3.76 6.11
N VAL A 118 -32.71 -4.30 4.99
CA VAL A 118 -33.97 -5.10 4.91
C VAL A 118 -33.88 -6.31 5.85
N LEU A 119 -32.79 -7.08 5.80
CA LEU A 119 -32.57 -8.21 6.72
C LEU A 119 -32.65 -7.81 8.18
N ARG A 120 -32.19 -6.62 8.53
CA ARG A 120 -32.18 -6.15 9.93
C ARG A 120 -33.50 -5.52 10.34
N GLU A 121 -34.26 -4.96 9.38
CA GLU A 121 -35.60 -4.40 9.62
C GLU A 121 -36.61 -5.52 9.94
N GLU A 122 -36.57 -6.61 9.18
CA GLU A 122 -37.46 -7.77 9.38
C GLU A 122 -37.13 -8.51 10.68
N HIS A 123 -35.85 -8.61 11.03
CA HIS A 123 -35.38 -9.31 12.25
C HIS A 123 -34.49 -8.40 13.12
N PRO A 124 -35.06 -7.43 13.84
CA PRO A 124 -34.29 -6.41 14.58
C PRO A 124 -33.58 -6.94 15.82
N LYS A 125 -33.94 -8.13 16.29
CA LYS A 125 -33.37 -8.75 17.50
C LYS A 125 -32.62 -10.03 17.15
N GLY A 126 -31.47 -10.26 17.82
CA GLY A 126 -30.64 -11.44 17.60
C GLY A 126 -29.37 -11.15 16.80
N MET A 127 -28.63 -12.19 16.48
CA MET A 127 -27.44 -12.10 15.65
C MET A 127 -27.83 -11.99 14.17
N LEU A 128 -26.96 -11.38 13.37
CA LEU A 128 -27.21 -11.22 11.92
C LEU A 128 -27.36 -12.57 11.21
N TYR A 129 -26.64 -13.59 11.67
CA TYR A 129 -26.73 -14.94 11.14
C TYR A 129 -28.13 -15.53 11.29
N ASP A 130 -28.76 -15.34 12.46
CA ASP A 130 -30.15 -15.77 12.69
C ASP A 130 -31.11 -15.03 11.77
N SER A 131 -30.88 -13.73 11.54
CA SER A 131 -31.69 -12.95 10.61
C SER A 131 -31.60 -13.49 9.17
N VAL A 132 -30.39 -13.92 8.74
CA VAL A 132 -30.19 -14.55 7.42
C VAL A 132 -30.94 -15.89 7.32
N LEU A 133 -30.87 -16.74 8.35
CA LEU A 133 -31.56 -18.04 8.34
C LEU A 133 -33.07 -17.87 8.34
N ASN A 134 -33.61 -16.99 9.19
CA ASN A 134 -35.04 -16.71 9.26
C ASN A 134 -35.55 -16.16 7.92
N PHE A 135 -34.82 -15.23 7.30
CA PHE A 135 -35.16 -14.71 5.97
C PHE A 135 -35.24 -15.82 4.92
N LEU A 136 -34.34 -16.80 4.96
CA LEU A 136 -34.36 -17.93 4.03
C LEU A 136 -35.49 -18.91 4.31
N GLU A 137 -35.88 -19.12 5.57
CA GLU A 137 -36.96 -20.01 5.97
C GLU A 137 -38.35 -19.38 5.70
N GLU A 138 -38.51 -18.08 5.94
CA GLU A 138 -39.76 -17.34 5.76
C GLU A 138 -39.97 -16.81 4.34
N TYR A 139 -39.15 -17.21 3.36
CA TYR A 139 -39.14 -16.68 2.03
C TYR A 139 -40.47 -16.97 1.24
N GLU A 140 -41.24 -15.93 0.97
CA GLU A 140 -42.52 -16.01 0.23
C GLU A 140 -42.41 -15.58 -1.26
N GLY A 141 -41.22 -15.42 -1.82
CA GLY A 141 -41.01 -15.09 -3.23
C GLY A 141 -40.73 -13.60 -3.51
N GLN A 142 -40.66 -12.75 -2.49
CA GLN A 142 -40.20 -11.37 -2.60
C GLN A 142 -38.65 -11.35 -2.59
N GLU A 143 -38.03 -10.33 -3.22
CA GLU A 143 -36.59 -10.15 -3.22
C GLU A 143 -35.75 -11.38 -3.65
N ARG A 144 -36.15 -12.02 -4.73
CA ARG A 144 -35.52 -13.25 -5.25
C ARG A 144 -34.00 -13.12 -5.44
N THR A 145 -33.52 -11.93 -5.74
CA THR A 145 -32.08 -11.69 -5.92
C THR A 145 -31.31 -11.85 -4.61
N LEU A 146 -31.82 -11.25 -3.53
CA LEU A 146 -31.26 -11.36 -2.19
C LEU A 146 -31.31 -12.79 -1.69
N TYR A 147 -32.48 -13.46 -1.87
CA TYR A 147 -32.62 -14.88 -1.52
C TYR A 147 -31.56 -15.75 -2.20
N ASN A 148 -31.37 -15.60 -3.50
CA ASN A 148 -30.37 -16.41 -4.23
C ASN A 148 -28.94 -16.16 -3.73
N LYS A 149 -28.59 -14.90 -3.43
CA LYS A 149 -27.27 -14.55 -2.86
C LYS A 149 -27.05 -15.22 -1.50
N LEU A 150 -28.02 -15.08 -0.60
CA LEU A 150 -27.93 -15.61 0.75
C LEU A 150 -27.98 -17.14 0.78
N HIS A 151 -28.87 -17.75 -0.01
CA HIS A 151 -28.96 -19.20 -0.11
C HIS A 151 -27.65 -19.80 -0.64
N GLY A 152 -27.10 -19.24 -1.74
CA GLY A 152 -25.82 -19.68 -2.28
C GLY A 152 -24.68 -19.54 -1.26
N PHE A 153 -24.66 -18.44 -0.52
CA PHE A 153 -23.68 -18.21 0.56
C PHE A 153 -23.79 -19.25 1.69
N ILE A 154 -25.00 -19.50 2.20
CA ILE A 154 -25.21 -20.45 3.31
C ILE A 154 -24.85 -21.87 2.89
N VAL A 155 -25.20 -22.30 1.67
CA VAL A 155 -24.79 -23.62 1.15
C VAL A 155 -23.27 -23.73 1.12
N LEU A 156 -22.59 -22.74 0.51
CA LEU A 156 -21.13 -22.75 0.44
C LEU A 156 -20.49 -22.69 1.82
N LEU A 157 -21.03 -21.85 2.72
CA LEU A 157 -20.51 -21.72 4.10
C LEU A 157 -20.58 -23.06 4.84
N ASN A 158 -21.70 -23.77 4.76
CA ASN A 158 -21.86 -25.07 5.40
C ASN A 158 -20.88 -26.10 4.85
N GLU A 159 -20.71 -26.17 3.52
CA GLU A 159 -19.72 -27.04 2.89
C GLU A 159 -18.30 -26.71 3.37
N MET A 160 -17.92 -25.44 3.46
CA MET A 160 -16.59 -25.04 3.94
C MET A 160 -16.41 -25.33 5.44
N ARG A 161 -17.44 -25.22 6.24
CA ARG A 161 -17.41 -25.59 7.67
C ARG A 161 -17.23 -27.10 7.85
N ASP A 162 -17.90 -27.89 7.05
CA ASP A 162 -17.74 -29.36 7.07
C ASP A 162 -16.32 -29.76 6.66
N LEU A 163 -15.78 -29.13 5.62
CA LEU A 163 -14.39 -29.34 5.19
C LEU A 163 -13.37 -28.88 6.27
N ALA A 164 -13.63 -27.79 6.98
CA ALA A 164 -12.72 -27.24 7.98
C ALA A 164 -12.42 -28.22 9.13
N VAL A 165 -13.25 -29.22 9.36
CA VAL A 165 -13.05 -30.24 10.40
C VAL A 165 -11.88 -31.16 10.07
N TYR A 166 -11.69 -31.49 8.79
CA TYR A 166 -10.73 -32.52 8.35
C TYR A 166 -9.59 -31.99 7.51
N THR A 167 -9.74 -30.77 6.96
CA THR A 167 -8.81 -30.20 5.98
C THR A 167 -7.87 -29.21 6.66
N PRO A 168 -6.57 -29.23 6.32
CA PRO A 168 -5.62 -28.19 6.74
C PRO A 168 -6.09 -26.79 6.35
N VAL A 169 -5.74 -25.77 7.15
CA VAL A 169 -6.23 -24.39 6.93
C VAL A 169 -5.77 -23.82 5.58
N HIS A 170 -4.55 -24.13 5.16
CA HIS A 170 -4.05 -23.65 3.86
C HIS A 170 -4.84 -24.25 2.69
N GLU A 171 -5.22 -25.53 2.76
CA GLU A 171 -6.05 -26.18 1.75
C GLU A 171 -7.49 -25.62 1.78
N LEU A 172 -8.03 -25.35 2.97
CA LEU A 172 -9.33 -24.69 3.13
C LEU A 172 -9.34 -23.31 2.46
N ILE A 173 -8.30 -22.51 2.66
CA ILE A 173 -8.16 -21.20 2.01
C ILE A 173 -8.13 -21.36 0.48
N LEU A 174 -7.35 -22.31 -0.03
CA LEU A 174 -7.29 -22.58 -1.47
C LEU A 174 -8.65 -22.99 -2.04
N GLU A 175 -9.40 -23.83 -1.31
CA GLU A 175 -10.72 -24.27 -1.74
C GLU A 175 -11.74 -23.12 -1.71
N ILE A 176 -11.70 -22.24 -0.70
CA ILE A 176 -12.50 -21.01 -0.67
C ILE A 176 -12.19 -20.15 -1.89
N LEU A 177 -10.92 -19.87 -2.16
CA LEU A 177 -10.49 -19.06 -3.30
C LEU A 177 -10.92 -19.67 -4.65
N ARG A 178 -10.84 -20.99 -4.78
CA ARG A 178 -11.22 -21.74 -5.98
C ARG A 178 -12.73 -21.68 -6.23
N ARG A 179 -13.53 -21.98 -5.20
CA ARG A 179 -15.00 -22.03 -5.31
C ARG A 179 -15.64 -20.66 -5.52
N THR A 180 -15.11 -19.65 -4.84
CA THR A 180 -15.62 -18.28 -4.96
C THR A 180 -15.10 -17.55 -6.20
N GLY A 181 -14.01 -18.01 -6.81
CA GLY A 181 -13.30 -17.31 -7.88
C GLY A 181 -12.67 -15.98 -7.44
N TYR A 182 -12.57 -15.74 -6.12
CA TYR A 182 -12.11 -14.47 -5.55
C TYR A 182 -10.69 -14.08 -5.99
N CYS A 183 -9.81 -15.07 -6.21
CA CYS A 183 -8.47 -14.80 -6.71
C CYS A 183 -8.49 -14.13 -8.10
N ASN A 184 -9.39 -14.57 -9.00
CA ASN A 184 -9.54 -13.99 -10.33
C ASN A 184 -10.13 -12.58 -10.26
N TYR A 185 -11.12 -12.37 -9.38
CA TYR A 185 -11.65 -11.05 -9.11
C TYR A 185 -10.55 -10.10 -8.59
N ALA A 186 -9.76 -10.52 -7.60
CA ALA A 186 -8.67 -9.71 -7.05
C ALA A 186 -7.61 -9.37 -8.10
N LYS A 187 -7.32 -10.28 -9.04
CA LYS A 187 -6.39 -10.05 -10.17
C LYS A 187 -6.91 -9.02 -11.17
N ALA A 188 -8.23 -8.92 -11.36
CA ALA A 188 -8.85 -7.97 -12.28
C ALA A 188 -8.91 -6.53 -11.73
N LEU A 189 -8.72 -6.34 -10.42
CA LEU A 189 -8.71 -5.03 -9.79
C LEU A 189 -7.36 -4.30 -10.02
N PRO A 190 -7.32 -2.97 -9.87
CA PRO A 190 -6.07 -2.22 -9.82
C PRO A 190 -5.06 -2.86 -8.85
N ASN A 191 -3.79 -2.92 -9.24
CA ASN A 191 -2.74 -3.65 -8.50
C ASN A 191 -3.02 -5.16 -8.34
N GLY A 192 -3.70 -5.79 -9.29
CA GLY A 192 -4.14 -7.18 -9.21
C GLY A 192 -3.02 -8.19 -8.96
N ALA A 193 -1.82 -7.95 -9.51
CA ALA A 193 -0.64 -8.78 -9.24
C ALA A 193 -0.28 -8.76 -7.74
N GLN A 194 -0.25 -7.58 -7.11
CA GLN A 194 0.02 -7.42 -5.67
C GLN A 194 -1.06 -8.10 -4.83
N ARG A 195 -2.33 -7.89 -5.17
CA ARG A 195 -3.47 -8.52 -4.47
C ARG A 195 -3.39 -10.05 -4.53
N SER A 196 -3.06 -10.60 -5.70
CA SER A 196 -2.88 -12.05 -5.87
C SER A 196 -1.71 -12.58 -5.03
N ALA A 197 -0.61 -11.84 -4.95
CA ALA A 197 0.54 -12.22 -4.14
C ALA A 197 0.23 -12.13 -2.64
N ASN A 198 -0.55 -11.14 -2.20
CA ASN A 198 -1.02 -11.06 -0.82
C ASN A 198 -1.89 -12.27 -0.44
N LEU A 199 -2.77 -12.72 -1.33
CA LEU A 199 -3.55 -13.95 -1.13
C LEU A 199 -2.66 -15.21 -1.09
N ALA A 200 -1.66 -15.30 -1.96
CA ALA A 200 -0.69 -16.41 -1.94
C ALA A 200 0.12 -16.43 -0.62
N MET A 201 0.54 -15.27 -0.14
CA MET A 201 1.21 -15.15 1.16
C MET A 201 0.30 -15.59 2.32
N LEU A 202 -1.02 -15.36 2.25
CA LEU A 202 -1.94 -15.86 3.27
C LEU A 202 -1.93 -17.38 3.36
N VAL A 203 -1.91 -18.04 2.20
CA VAL A 203 -1.78 -19.50 2.11
C VAL A 203 -0.44 -19.97 2.69
N GLU A 204 0.66 -19.31 2.36
CA GLU A 204 2.00 -19.61 2.90
C GLU A 204 2.04 -19.46 4.42
N LYS A 205 1.46 -18.38 4.96
CA LYS A 205 1.35 -18.18 6.42
C LYS A 205 0.52 -19.25 7.10
N ALA A 206 -0.54 -19.72 6.46
CA ALA A 206 -1.31 -20.85 6.98
C ALA A 206 -0.47 -22.16 6.98
N MET A 207 0.31 -22.42 5.92
CA MET A 207 1.24 -23.55 5.87
C MET A 207 2.32 -23.47 6.95
N ASP A 208 2.87 -22.26 7.20
CA ASP A 208 3.88 -22.05 8.25
C ASP A 208 3.29 -22.25 9.65
N TYR A 209 2.06 -21.78 9.85
CA TYR A 209 1.34 -22.00 11.09
C TYR A 209 1.15 -23.51 11.38
N GLU A 210 0.81 -24.30 10.38
CA GLU A 210 0.57 -25.75 10.51
C GLU A 210 1.82 -26.58 10.82
N LYS A 211 3.02 -26.02 10.60
CA LYS A 211 4.29 -26.62 11.06
C LYS A 211 4.46 -26.51 12.58
N THR A 212 3.66 -25.67 13.24
CA THR A 212 3.66 -25.53 14.70
C THR A 212 2.85 -26.65 15.37
N SER A 213 2.89 -26.71 16.71
CA SER A 213 2.11 -27.68 17.48
C SER A 213 0.61 -27.38 17.53
N TYR A 214 0.19 -26.19 17.11
CA TYR A 214 -1.21 -25.76 17.09
C TYR A 214 -1.83 -26.06 15.72
N ARG A 215 -3.02 -26.65 15.72
CA ARG A 215 -3.73 -27.02 14.49
C ARG A 215 -5.19 -26.58 14.55
N GLY A 216 -5.83 -26.53 13.37
CA GLY A 216 -7.24 -26.25 13.20
C GLY A 216 -7.57 -24.76 13.01
N LEU A 217 -8.74 -24.53 12.41
CA LEU A 217 -9.20 -23.20 12.00
C LEU A 217 -9.33 -22.24 13.17
N PHE A 218 -9.94 -22.67 14.29
CA PHE A 218 -10.11 -21.84 15.50
C PHE A 218 -8.77 -21.28 16.00
N ASN A 219 -7.76 -22.12 16.13
CA ASN A 219 -6.46 -21.67 16.63
C ASN A 219 -5.73 -20.76 15.62
N PHE A 220 -5.92 -21.00 14.32
CA PHE A 220 -5.37 -20.13 13.28
C PHE A 220 -6.01 -18.73 13.32
N VAL A 221 -7.33 -18.64 13.40
CA VAL A 221 -8.04 -17.37 13.54
C VAL A 221 -7.54 -16.59 14.77
N ARG A 222 -7.43 -17.24 15.91
CA ARG A 222 -6.87 -16.65 17.14
C ARG A 222 -5.42 -16.20 16.98
N TYR A 223 -4.60 -16.98 16.29
CA TYR A 223 -3.22 -16.61 15.98
C TYR A 223 -3.16 -15.31 15.17
N ILE A 224 -3.98 -15.18 14.13
CA ILE A 224 -4.04 -13.96 13.31
C ILE A 224 -4.55 -12.77 14.14
N GLU A 225 -5.61 -12.93 14.96
CA GLU A 225 -6.11 -11.88 15.85
C GLU A 225 -5.03 -11.38 16.81
N HIS A 226 -4.21 -12.28 17.34
CA HIS A 226 -3.07 -11.91 18.20
C HIS A 226 -2.01 -11.13 17.44
N LEU A 227 -1.65 -11.55 16.22
CA LEU A 227 -0.70 -10.81 15.38
C LEU A 227 -1.19 -9.39 15.11
N GLN A 228 -2.46 -9.23 14.73
CA GLN A 228 -3.07 -7.91 14.52
C GLN A 228 -3.06 -7.05 15.80
N LYS A 229 -3.39 -7.63 16.95
CA LYS A 229 -3.46 -6.91 18.22
C LYS A 229 -2.10 -6.42 18.72
N TYR A 230 -1.03 -7.17 18.45
CA TYR A 230 0.32 -6.82 18.88
C TYR A 230 1.10 -6.05 17.81
N GLU A 231 0.42 -5.56 16.76
CA GLU A 231 1.03 -4.82 15.64
C GLU A 231 2.21 -5.59 14.99
N VAL A 232 2.22 -6.92 15.11
CA VAL A 232 3.14 -7.77 14.37
C VAL A 232 2.56 -7.90 12.97
N ASP A 233 2.68 -6.81 12.20
CA ASP A 233 2.20 -6.78 10.84
C ASP A 233 3.34 -7.12 9.90
N TYR A 234 3.06 -8.04 8.98
CA TYR A 234 3.97 -8.35 7.87
C TYR A 234 3.75 -7.30 6.80
N GLY A 235 4.81 -6.75 6.22
CA GLY A 235 4.69 -5.91 5.03
C GLY A 235 4.05 -6.71 3.89
N GLU A 236 3.40 -6.01 2.97
CA GLU A 236 2.88 -6.63 1.74
C GLU A 236 3.99 -7.38 0.98
N VAL A 237 3.59 -8.40 0.23
CA VAL A 237 4.51 -9.24 -0.56
C VAL A 237 5.29 -8.37 -1.54
N ASN A 238 6.60 -8.52 -1.51
CA ASN A 238 7.50 -7.88 -2.47
C ASN A 238 7.49 -8.70 -3.77
N LEU A 239 6.64 -8.34 -4.75
CA LEU A 239 6.52 -9.06 -6.03
C LEU A 239 7.72 -8.87 -6.95
N SER A 240 8.41 -7.78 -6.80
CA SER A 240 9.64 -7.52 -7.54
C SER A 240 10.81 -7.74 -6.58
N GLY A 241 11.74 -8.58 -6.94
CA GLY A 241 13.08 -8.45 -6.42
C GLY A 241 13.46 -6.97 -6.52
N ALA A 242 13.58 -6.31 -5.39
CA ALA A 242 13.77 -4.88 -5.16
C ALA A 242 14.00 -4.06 -6.45
N GLY A 243 12.99 -3.38 -6.95
CA GLY A 243 13.19 -2.17 -7.76
C GLY A 243 13.46 -2.32 -9.25
N GLU A 244 13.62 -3.51 -9.83
CA GLU A 244 13.82 -3.61 -11.28
C GLU A 244 12.52 -3.38 -12.05
N GLY A 245 12.21 -2.10 -12.31
CA GLY A 245 11.14 -1.72 -13.23
C GLY A 245 9.97 -0.94 -12.64
N SER A 246 9.96 -0.61 -11.36
CA SER A 246 8.91 0.20 -10.72
C SER A 246 9.47 1.40 -9.96
N VAL A 247 8.68 2.48 -9.87
CA VAL A 247 8.98 3.64 -9.02
C VAL A 247 8.78 3.23 -7.56
N GLU A 248 9.79 3.45 -6.73
CA GLU A 248 9.71 3.10 -5.33
C GLU A 248 9.23 4.29 -4.48
N ILE A 249 8.23 4.06 -3.61
CA ILE A 249 7.77 5.04 -2.63
C ILE A 249 8.25 4.61 -1.24
N MET A 250 9.01 5.46 -0.57
CA MET A 250 9.47 5.18 0.78
C MET A 250 9.55 6.42 1.67
N THR A 251 9.72 6.22 2.96
CA THR A 251 9.97 7.34 3.88
C THR A 251 11.44 7.76 3.84
N ILE A 252 11.70 9.06 4.12
CA ILE A 252 13.06 9.60 4.23
C ILE A 252 13.91 8.78 5.22
N HIS A 253 13.31 8.29 6.32
CA HIS A 253 14.04 7.47 7.30
C HIS A 253 14.52 6.13 6.73
N LYS A 254 13.72 5.49 5.87
CA LYS A 254 14.10 4.23 5.20
C LYS A 254 15.20 4.44 4.17
N SER A 255 15.28 5.63 3.58
CA SER A 255 16.31 5.96 2.57
C SER A 255 17.69 6.25 3.16
N LYS A 256 17.82 6.28 4.50
CA LYS A 256 19.12 6.56 5.16
C LYS A 256 20.16 5.50 4.78
N GLY A 257 21.28 5.94 4.21
CA GLY A 257 22.35 5.05 3.73
C GLY A 257 22.16 4.54 2.30
N LEU A 258 21.03 4.79 1.67
CA LEU A 258 20.77 4.48 0.26
C LEU A 258 21.00 5.72 -0.61
N GLU A 259 21.26 5.51 -1.88
CA GLU A 259 21.40 6.58 -2.88
C GLU A 259 20.73 6.15 -4.18
N PHE A 260 20.02 7.09 -4.82
CA PHE A 260 19.21 6.85 -6.01
C PHE A 260 19.60 7.82 -7.13
N PRO A 261 19.52 7.41 -8.40
CA PRO A 261 19.79 8.30 -9.52
C PRO A 261 18.87 9.53 -9.49
N ILE A 262 17.56 9.31 -9.39
CA ILE A 262 16.55 10.37 -9.40
C ILE A 262 15.71 10.27 -8.14
N VAL A 263 15.64 11.36 -7.40
CA VAL A 263 14.84 11.48 -6.17
C VAL A 263 13.75 12.53 -6.34
N ILE A 264 12.52 12.14 -6.04
CA ILE A 264 11.38 13.05 -5.94
C ILE A 264 11.04 13.19 -4.44
N LEU A 265 11.34 14.36 -3.87
CA LEU A 265 10.96 14.67 -2.49
C LEU A 265 9.58 15.32 -2.49
N ALA A 266 8.58 14.58 -2.06
CA ALA A 266 7.19 14.99 -2.11
C ALA A 266 6.62 15.37 -0.73
N GLY A 267 5.54 16.15 -0.73
CA GLY A 267 4.88 16.60 0.49
C GLY A 267 5.61 17.73 1.22
N MET A 268 6.41 18.54 0.52
CA MET A 268 7.18 19.63 1.12
C MET A 268 6.31 20.70 1.78
N GLY A 269 5.04 20.82 1.39
CA GLY A 269 4.05 21.71 1.99
C GLY A 269 3.35 21.15 3.22
N LYS A 270 3.61 19.88 3.60
CA LYS A 270 3.00 19.26 4.76
C LYS A 270 3.52 19.87 6.06
N GLN A 271 2.59 20.21 6.97
CA GLN A 271 2.96 20.72 8.28
C GLN A 271 3.60 19.63 9.15
N PHE A 272 4.59 20.03 9.93
CA PHE A 272 5.21 19.16 10.93
C PHE A 272 4.20 18.80 12.03
N ASN A 273 4.32 17.60 12.57
CA ASN A 273 3.49 17.19 13.70
C ASN A 273 4.02 17.82 14.99
N MET A 274 3.21 18.69 15.59
CA MET A 274 3.51 19.40 16.84
C MET A 274 2.54 19.00 17.97
N GLN A 275 1.85 17.87 17.85
CA GLN A 275 0.84 17.46 18.83
C GLN A 275 1.45 17.22 20.23
N ASP A 276 2.64 16.64 20.27
CA ASP A 276 3.33 16.33 21.53
C ASP A 276 3.62 17.58 22.37
N LEU A 277 3.84 18.72 21.72
CA LEU A 277 4.09 20.01 22.39
C LEU A 277 2.84 20.58 23.09
N ASN A 278 1.66 20.04 22.79
CA ASN A 278 0.38 20.50 23.36
C ASN A 278 -0.12 19.57 24.47
N ALA A 279 0.65 18.54 24.85
CA ALA A 279 0.30 17.65 25.94
C ALA A 279 0.18 18.41 27.27
N ARG A 280 -0.70 17.96 28.17
CA ARG A 280 -0.89 18.57 29.49
C ARG A 280 0.37 18.48 30.36
N LEU A 281 1.12 17.40 30.18
CA LEU A 281 2.40 17.14 30.85
C LEU A 281 3.48 17.01 29.77
N LEU A 282 4.53 17.82 29.88
CA LEU A 282 5.71 17.75 29.02
C LEU A 282 6.88 17.18 29.82
N ILE A 283 7.63 16.29 29.19
CA ILE A 283 8.81 15.64 29.77
C ILE A 283 10.03 16.00 28.93
N HIS A 284 11.09 16.47 29.57
CA HIS A 284 12.36 16.73 28.91
C HIS A 284 13.49 16.09 29.72
N PRO A 285 14.48 15.40 29.10
CA PRO A 285 15.54 14.72 29.83
C PRO A 285 16.31 15.62 30.77
N ASP A 286 16.68 16.82 30.33
CA ASP A 286 17.50 17.75 31.11
C ASP A 286 16.70 18.69 32.00
N TYR A 287 15.47 19.05 31.61
CA TYR A 287 14.63 20.01 32.32
C TYR A 287 13.53 19.37 33.17
N GLY A 288 13.38 18.02 33.15
CA GLY A 288 12.39 17.29 33.93
C GLY A 288 10.95 17.47 33.45
N LEU A 289 10.00 17.74 34.36
CA LEU A 289 8.57 17.71 34.10
C LEU A 289 7.94 19.12 34.10
N GLY A 290 7.27 19.47 33.02
CA GLY A 290 6.47 20.70 32.90
C GLY A 290 4.96 20.40 32.87
N ALA A 291 4.22 20.84 33.87
CA ALA A 291 2.79 20.60 34.01
C ALA A 291 1.98 21.91 33.96
N ASP A 292 0.70 21.81 33.61
CA ASP A 292 -0.24 22.90 33.75
C ASP A 292 -0.68 23.04 35.22
N ALA A 293 -0.86 24.27 35.68
CA ALA A 293 -1.47 24.56 36.98
C ALA A 293 -2.99 24.55 36.85
N ILE A 294 -3.64 23.78 37.71
CA ILE A 294 -5.10 23.73 37.81
C ILE A 294 -5.51 24.66 38.94
N LEU A 295 -6.34 25.66 38.67
CA LEU A 295 -6.93 26.59 39.63
C LEU A 295 -8.40 26.23 39.81
N PRO A 296 -8.74 25.35 40.79
CA PRO A 296 -10.11 24.85 40.96
C PRO A 296 -11.11 25.97 41.27
N ASP A 297 -10.70 26.94 42.06
CA ASP A 297 -11.54 28.08 42.51
C ASP A 297 -12.00 28.95 41.32
N ARG A 298 -11.16 29.02 40.28
CA ARG A 298 -11.43 29.79 39.07
C ARG A 298 -11.86 28.92 37.89
N ARG A 299 -11.89 27.61 38.05
CA ARG A 299 -12.13 26.61 36.99
C ARG A 299 -11.25 26.85 35.75
N MET A 300 -9.99 27.16 35.98
CA MET A 300 -9.02 27.49 34.91
C MET A 300 -7.85 26.52 34.95
N ILE A 301 -7.34 26.21 33.77
CA ILE A 301 -6.06 25.53 33.57
C ILE A 301 -5.11 26.55 32.95
N VAL A 302 -3.96 26.77 33.60
CA VAL A 302 -2.97 27.76 33.17
C VAL A 302 -1.64 27.06 32.94
N SER A 303 -1.03 27.33 31.79
CA SER A 303 0.31 26.80 31.51
C SER A 303 1.34 27.50 32.40
N THR A 304 2.11 26.71 33.15
CA THR A 304 3.18 27.25 33.99
C THR A 304 4.33 27.79 33.16
N LEU A 305 5.06 28.80 33.67
CA LEU A 305 6.26 29.32 33.01
C LEU A 305 7.27 28.21 32.71
N TYR A 306 7.43 27.29 33.65
CA TYR A 306 8.34 26.15 33.52
C TYR A 306 7.93 25.23 32.35
N LYS A 307 6.64 24.92 32.21
CA LYS A 307 6.13 24.19 31.05
C LYS A 307 6.39 24.92 29.74
N GLN A 308 6.24 26.24 29.74
CA GLN A 308 6.50 27.04 28.52
C GLN A 308 7.98 27.00 28.10
N VAL A 309 8.90 27.02 29.06
CA VAL A 309 10.34 26.87 28.78
C VAL A 309 10.63 25.48 28.19
N ILE A 310 10.10 24.42 28.80
CA ILE A 310 10.26 23.04 28.28
C ILE A 310 9.65 22.93 26.87
N ARG A 311 8.44 23.47 26.68
CA ARG A 311 7.79 23.50 25.36
C ARG A 311 8.63 24.19 24.31
N ARG A 312 9.24 25.33 24.65
CA ARG A 312 10.13 26.06 23.73
C ARG A 312 11.36 25.23 23.36
N LYS A 313 11.97 24.57 24.33
CA LYS A 313 13.13 23.73 24.13
C LYS A 313 12.81 22.52 23.25
N LEU A 314 11.70 21.82 23.54
CA LEU A 314 11.23 20.70 22.74
C LEU A 314 10.91 21.12 21.29
N LEU A 315 10.34 22.32 21.09
CA LEU A 315 10.10 22.87 19.75
C LEU A 315 11.42 23.04 18.98
N GLU A 316 12.45 23.63 19.60
CA GLU A 316 13.76 23.84 18.99
C GLU A 316 14.41 22.50 18.60
N GLU A 317 14.33 21.50 19.46
CA GLU A 317 14.84 20.17 19.19
C GLU A 317 14.08 19.46 18.06
N THR A 318 12.75 19.52 18.07
CA THR A 318 11.91 18.96 17.01
C THR A 318 12.22 19.58 15.66
N LEU A 319 12.31 20.93 15.59
CA LEU A 319 12.69 21.61 14.36
C LEU A 319 14.11 21.26 13.90
N GLY A 320 15.04 21.12 14.84
CA GLY A 320 16.39 20.65 14.54
C GLY A 320 16.42 19.25 13.93
N GLU A 321 15.60 18.33 14.44
CA GLU A 321 15.45 16.99 13.85
C GLU A 321 14.81 17.04 12.46
N GLU A 322 13.76 17.85 12.24
CA GLU A 322 13.16 18.00 10.92
C GLU A 322 14.17 18.55 9.88
N ILE A 323 15.04 19.48 10.26
CA ILE A 323 16.09 19.99 9.38
C ILE A 323 17.11 18.88 9.06
N ARG A 324 17.48 18.04 10.04
CA ARG A 324 18.37 16.89 9.79
C ARG A 324 17.74 15.88 8.85
N VAL A 325 16.44 15.61 9.02
CA VAL A 325 15.69 14.73 8.12
C VAL A 325 15.64 15.31 6.70
N LEU A 326 15.42 16.63 6.57
CA LEU A 326 15.47 17.31 5.28
C LEU A 326 16.86 17.17 4.63
N TYR A 327 17.94 17.39 5.39
CA TYR A 327 19.32 17.21 4.91
C TYR A 327 19.52 15.78 4.38
N VAL A 328 19.07 14.76 5.11
CA VAL A 328 19.13 13.37 4.64
C VAL A 328 18.39 13.23 3.31
N ALA A 329 17.18 13.78 3.16
CA ALA A 329 16.41 13.69 1.93
C ALA A 329 17.13 14.34 0.74
N LEU A 330 17.65 15.56 0.93
CA LEU A 330 18.34 16.32 -0.12
C LEU A 330 19.64 15.65 -0.59
N THR A 331 20.26 14.83 0.26
CA THR A 331 21.52 14.13 -0.05
C THR A 331 21.32 12.71 -0.60
N ARG A 332 20.10 12.29 -0.92
CA ARG A 332 19.84 10.95 -1.49
C ARG A 332 19.99 10.88 -3.00
N ALA A 333 19.81 12.00 -3.68
CA ALA A 333 19.92 12.07 -5.12
C ALA A 333 21.38 12.05 -5.57
N LYS A 334 21.68 11.20 -6.57
CA LYS A 334 23.00 11.19 -7.24
C LYS A 334 23.06 12.19 -8.37
N GLU A 335 22.02 12.26 -9.18
CA GLU A 335 22.01 13.03 -10.42
C GLU A 335 20.92 14.09 -10.43
N LYS A 336 19.70 13.75 -9.99
CA LYS A 336 18.57 14.67 -10.06
C LYS A 336 17.73 14.64 -8.80
N LEU A 337 17.51 15.82 -8.24
CA LEU A 337 16.59 16.05 -7.14
C LEU A 337 15.40 16.87 -7.61
N ILE A 338 14.20 16.37 -7.40
CA ILE A 338 12.93 17.06 -7.70
C ILE A 338 12.20 17.27 -6.37
N MET A 339 11.88 18.50 -6.05
CA MET A 339 11.14 18.85 -4.84
C MET A 339 9.74 19.27 -5.23
N THR A 340 8.71 18.66 -4.62
CA THR A 340 7.31 18.95 -4.93
C THR A 340 6.52 19.31 -3.67
N GLY A 341 5.48 20.06 -3.84
CA GLY A 341 4.53 20.39 -2.77
C GLY A 341 3.53 21.46 -3.17
N THR A 342 2.41 21.45 -2.50
CA THR A 342 1.29 22.37 -2.77
C THR A 342 1.40 23.64 -1.95
N ILE A 343 1.02 24.77 -2.55
CA ILE A 343 0.95 26.08 -1.91
C ILE A 343 -0.44 26.68 -2.15
N GLY A 344 -1.21 26.92 -1.08
CA GLY A 344 -2.60 27.39 -1.20
C GLY A 344 -2.74 28.80 -1.75
N ASN A 345 -1.85 29.73 -1.39
CA ASN A 345 -1.84 31.11 -1.89
C ASN A 345 -0.40 31.51 -2.26
N LEU A 346 -0.09 31.39 -3.54
CA LEU A 346 1.25 31.63 -4.06
C LEU A 346 1.64 33.12 -3.95
N GLU A 347 0.75 34.04 -4.29
CA GLU A 347 1.02 35.48 -4.26
C GLU A 347 1.43 35.95 -2.85
N LYS A 348 0.62 35.59 -1.85
CA LYS A 348 0.94 35.93 -0.45
C LYS A 348 2.26 35.27 -0.02
N ARG A 349 2.54 34.08 -0.51
CA ARG A 349 3.80 33.37 -0.21
C ARG A 349 5.00 34.10 -0.83
N LEU A 350 4.92 34.48 -2.11
CA LEU A 350 5.97 35.20 -2.81
C LEU A 350 6.26 36.57 -2.16
N LEU A 351 5.23 37.32 -1.79
CA LEU A 351 5.40 38.56 -1.03
C LEU A 351 6.15 38.34 0.29
N SER A 352 5.88 37.25 0.99
CA SER A 352 6.62 36.92 2.21
C SER A 352 8.07 36.49 1.97
N LEU A 353 8.34 35.88 0.81
CA LEU A 353 9.67 35.42 0.41
C LEU A 353 10.53 36.56 -0.13
N TYR A 354 9.92 37.56 -0.76
CA TYR A 354 10.63 38.65 -1.39
C TYR A 354 11.55 39.39 -0.41
N ARG A 355 11.16 39.53 0.85
CA ARG A 355 11.99 40.17 1.91
C ARG A 355 13.33 39.50 2.17
N PHE A 356 13.49 38.18 1.77
CA PHE A 356 14.76 37.48 1.95
C PHE A 356 15.78 37.83 0.86
N ARG A 357 15.38 38.44 -0.23
CA ARG A 357 16.30 38.84 -1.32
C ARG A 357 17.32 39.89 -0.88
N GLU A 358 16.97 40.68 0.11
CA GLU A 358 17.85 41.71 0.67
C GLU A 358 18.73 41.20 1.82
N ASN A 359 18.65 39.88 2.12
CA ASN A 359 19.41 39.30 3.21
C ASN A 359 20.83 38.95 2.75
N GLU A 360 21.80 39.77 3.18
CA GLU A 360 23.23 39.58 2.90
C GLU A 360 23.87 38.43 3.69
N GLN A 361 23.22 37.92 4.75
CA GLN A 361 23.77 36.87 5.58
C GLN A 361 23.63 35.50 4.88
N GLU A 362 24.67 34.69 4.94
CA GLU A 362 24.63 33.32 4.44
C GLU A 362 23.51 32.49 5.09
N LEU A 363 23.39 32.59 6.41
CA LEU A 363 22.38 31.87 7.19
C LEU A 363 21.04 32.64 7.24
N LEU A 364 19.95 31.90 7.15
CA LEU A 364 18.62 32.45 7.40
C LEU A 364 18.50 32.96 8.86
N PRO A 365 17.80 34.07 9.12
CA PRO A 365 17.57 34.59 10.47
C PRO A 365 17.06 33.52 11.43
N ALA A 366 17.50 33.56 12.69
CA ALA A 366 17.09 32.59 13.70
C ALA A 366 15.57 32.53 13.87
N GLU A 367 14.90 33.68 13.79
CA GLU A 367 13.44 33.75 13.85
C GLU A 367 12.77 32.95 12.71
N THR A 368 13.28 33.04 11.49
CA THR A 368 12.76 32.29 10.34
C THR A 368 12.94 30.80 10.56
N ARG A 369 14.11 30.39 11.06
CA ARG A 369 14.41 28.96 11.32
C ARG A 369 13.54 28.37 12.44
N LEU A 370 13.20 29.15 13.46
CA LEU A 370 12.41 28.73 14.61
C LEU A 370 10.89 28.81 14.39
N ASN A 371 10.45 29.44 13.30
CA ASN A 371 9.03 29.56 12.95
C ASN A 371 8.62 28.70 11.75
N GLY A 372 9.53 27.88 11.23
CA GLY A 372 9.24 26.94 10.14
C GLY A 372 8.21 25.91 10.55
N LYS A 373 7.21 25.68 9.70
CA LYS A 373 6.13 24.71 9.90
C LYS A 373 6.14 23.59 8.86
N THR A 374 6.83 23.81 7.74
CA THR A 374 6.90 22.94 6.58
C THR A 374 8.32 22.94 6.04
N TYR A 375 8.70 21.97 5.23
CA TYR A 375 10.00 21.98 4.55
C TYR A 375 10.15 23.16 3.59
N TRP A 376 9.04 23.63 2.98
CA TRP A 376 9.05 24.85 2.16
C TRP A 376 9.48 26.09 2.93
N ASP A 377 9.28 26.14 4.25
CA ASP A 377 9.68 27.28 5.07
C ASP A 377 11.21 27.39 5.23
N TYR A 378 11.94 26.34 4.91
CA TYR A 378 13.41 26.33 4.89
C TYR A 378 13.98 26.47 3.48
N VAL A 379 13.39 25.78 2.50
CA VAL A 379 13.91 25.72 1.14
C VAL A 379 13.58 26.99 0.35
N LEU A 380 12.32 27.45 0.36
CA LEU A 380 11.91 28.61 -0.44
C LEU A 380 12.61 29.92 -0.05
N PRO A 381 12.84 30.25 1.24
CA PRO A 381 13.62 31.43 1.60
C PRO A 381 15.09 31.39 1.13
N ALA A 382 15.68 30.22 1.00
CA ALA A 382 16.99 30.05 0.41
C ALA A 382 16.95 30.26 -1.11
N LEU A 383 16.02 29.61 -1.82
CA LEU A 383 15.84 29.77 -3.26
C LEU A 383 15.42 31.18 -3.67
N ALA A 384 14.64 31.88 -2.84
CA ALA A 384 14.24 33.26 -3.10
C ALA A 384 15.42 34.22 -3.31
N ARG A 385 16.58 33.89 -2.79
CA ARG A 385 17.82 34.65 -2.93
C ARG A 385 18.59 34.33 -4.21
N HIS A 386 18.23 33.23 -4.91
CA HIS A 386 18.89 32.80 -6.12
C HIS A 386 18.14 33.30 -7.36
N ARG A 387 18.88 33.55 -8.47
CA ARG A 387 18.34 34.04 -9.75
C ARG A 387 17.23 33.16 -10.35
N CYS A 388 17.17 31.86 -10.01
CA CYS A 388 16.14 30.94 -10.51
C CYS A 388 14.69 31.37 -10.15
N MET A 389 14.52 32.27 -9.19
CA MET A 389 13.21 32.78 -8.77
C MET A 389 12.82 34.10 -9.45
N ASP A 390 13.67 34.69 -10.26
CA ASP A 390 13.42 36.01 -10.86
C ASP A 390 12.20 35.99 -11.77
N GLU A 391 12.11 35.04 -12.70
CA GLU A 391 10.97 34.87 -13.59
C GLU A 391 9.64 34.77 -12.83
N LEU A 392 9.63 33.99 -11.74
CA LEU A 392 8.45 33.83 -10.91
C LEU A 392 8.10 35.13 -10.12
N PHE A 393 9.09 35.88 -9.65
CA PHE A 393 8.84 37.16 -9.00
C PHE A 393 8.34 38.22 -9.97
N GLU A 394 8.92 38.29 -11.17
CA GLU A 394 8.50 39.21 -12.22
C GLU A 394 7.07 38.94 -12.69
N GLU A 395 6.64 37.68 -12.79
CA GLU A 395 5.26 37.31 -13.12
C GLU A 395 4.23 37.92 -12.14
N PHE A 396 4.64 38.14 -10.88
CA PHE A 396 3.81 38.76 -9.85
C PHE A 396 4.14 40.26 -9.61
N GLY A 397 4.89 40.88 -10.52
CA GLY A 397 5.20 42.32 -10.48
C GLY A 397 6.24 42.70 -9.41
N LEU A 398 7.01 41.76 -8.90
CA LEU A 398 8.08 41.98 -7.93
C LEU A 398 9.41 42.13 -8.66
N LEU A 399 10.09 43.26 -8.47
CA LEU A 399 11.35 43.54 -9.18
C LEU A 399 12.49 42.66 -8.65
N PRO A 400 13.38 42.17 -9.53
CA PRO A 400 14.55 41.43 -9.10
C PRO A 400 15.50 42.31 -8.29
N SER A 401 16.05 41.78 -7.20
CA SER A 401 17.11 42.42 -6.40
C SER A 401 18.36 41.51 -6.49
N HIS A 402 19.50 42.12 -6.72
CA HIS A 402 20.76 41.38 -6.98
C HIS A 402 21.75 41.46 -5.80
N ASP A 403 21.35 42.09 -4.70
CA ASP A 403 22.26 42.43 -3.60
C ASP A 403 22.38 41.32 -2.53
N ASN A 404 22.61 40.09 -2.94
CA ASN A 404 22.84 38.99 -1.95
C ASN A 404 23.87 37.97 -2.45
N LEU A 405 24.54 37.29 -1.48
CA LEU A 405 25.64 36.36 -1.74
C LEU A 405 25.24 35.09 -2.53
N LEU A 406 23.95 34.71 -2.55
CA LEU A 406 23.48 33.48 -3.18
C LEU A 406 22.86 33.73 -4.55
N TYR A 407 22.82 34.98 -5.02
CA TYR A 407 22.19 35.30 -6.30
C TYR A 407 22.84 34.59 -7.47
N ASP A 408 24.17 34.68 -7.56
CA ASP A 408 24.99 34.07 -8.61
C ASP A 408 25.59 32.72 -8.23
N ASP A 409 25.01 32.00 -7.26
CA ASP A 409 25.47 30.65 -6.90
C ASP A 409 25.43 29.76 -8.16
N PRO A 410 26.50 28.96 -8.43
CA PRO A 410 26.59 28.14 -9.64
C PRO A 410 25.61 26.96 -9.69
N ALA A 411 24.89 26.68 -8.60
CA ALA A 411 23.88 25.62 -8.58
C ALA A 411 22.72 25.93 -9.55
N GLU A 412 22.36 24.94 -10.35
CA GLU A 412 21.27 25.07 -11.31
C GLU A 412 19.94 24.59 -10.70
N PHE A 413 18.99 25.50 -10.63
CA PHE A 413 17.62 25.22 -10.21
C PHE A 413 16.64 25.57 -11.31
N GLN A 414 15.66 24.70 -11.53
CA GLN A 414 14.51 24.98 -12.39
C GLN A 414 13.24 25.03 -11.53
N VAL A 415 12.58 26.18 -11.55
CA VAL A 415 11.31 26.36 -10.83
C VAL A 415 10.16 26.26 -11.82
N LYS A 416 9.23 25.32 -11.58
CA LYS A 416 8.00 25.16 -12.36
C LYS A 416 6.79 25.41 -11.49
N ARG A 417 5.91 26.30 -11.93
CA ARG A 417 4.59 26.50 -11.36
C ARG A 417 3.56 25.73 -12.16
N ILE A 418 2.79 24.88 -11.49
CA ILE A 418 1.69 24.14 -12.08
C ILE A 418 0.41 24.50 -11.32
N THR A 419 -0.64 24.89 -12.04
CA THR A 419 -1.92 25.21 -11.39
C THR A 419 -2.81 23.98 -11.31
N ALA A 420 -3.64 23.90 -10.26
CA ALA A 420 -4.60 22.79 -10.13
C ALA A 420 -5.51 22.68 -11.36
N ARG A 421 -5.85 23.81 -11.97
CA ARG A 421 -6.68 23.85 -13.16
C ARG A 421 -6.01 23.18 -14.37
N THR A 422 -4.73 23.47 -14.63
CA THR A 422 -4.00 22.85 -15.75
C THR A 422 -3.84 21.36 -15.58
N LEU A 423 -3.67 20.87 -14.33
CA LEU A 423 -3.60 19.44 -14.04
C LEU A 423 -4.95 18.74 -14.29
N THR A 424 -6.04 19.32 -13.84
CA THR A 424 -7.38 18.73 -14.05
C THR A 424 -7.82 18.79 -15.50
N GLU A 425 -7.49 19.85 -16.25
CA GLU A 425 -7.76 19.93 -17.69
C GLU A 425 -6.97 18.85 -18.46
N ALA A 426 -5.71 18.64 -18.13
CA ALA A 426 -4.88 17.61 -18.76
C ALA A 426 -5.44 16.19 -18.49
N GLU A 427 -5.89 15.92 -17.27
CA GLU A 427 -6.49 14.64 -16.90
C GLU A 427 -7.80 14.38 -17.62
N VAL A 428 -8.68 15.39 -17.75
CA VAL A 428 -9.93 15.27 -18.52
C VAL A 428 -9.63 14.90 -19.98
N VAL A 429 -8.61 15.49 -20.58
CA VAL A 429 -8.18 15.14 -21.94
C VAL A 429 -7.66 13.70 -22.00
N GLU A 430 -6.82 13.28 -21.05
CA GLU A 430 -6.27 11.92 -20.99
C GLU A 430 -7.39 10.88 -20.80
N GLN A 431 -8.37 11.15 -19.94
CA GLN A 431 -9.55 10.30 -19.76
C GLN A 431 -10.45 10.24 -21.01
N ALA A 432 -10.63 11.36 -21.71
CA ALA A 432 -11.42 11.39 -22.95
C ALA A 432 -10.74 10.59 -24.06
N VAL A 433 -9.41 10.63 -24.15
CA VAL A 433 -8.64 9.79 -25.10
C VAL A 433 -8.76 8.32 -24.73
N GLY A 434 -8.62 7.96 -23.43
CA GLY A 434 -8.80 6.58 -22.96
C GLY A 434 -10.21 6.04 -23.26
N GLN A 435 -11.25 6.84 -23.04
CA GLN A 435 -12.62 6.44 -23.39
C GLN A 435 -12.82 6.21 -24.90
N MET A 436 -12.18 7.03 -25.75
CA MET A 436 -12.20 6.80 -27.21
C MET A 436 -11.51 5.48 -27.60
N GLU A 437 -10.43 5.11 -26.91
CA GLU A 437 -9.74 3.82 -27.13
C GLU A 437 -10.61 2.64 -26.66
N ASP A 438 -11.28 2.74 -25.53
CA ASP A 438 -12.20 1.74 -25.02
C ASP A 438 -13.43 1.59 -25.95
N ASP A 439 -14.00 2.70 -26.43
CA ASP A 439 -15.11 2.70 -27.41
C ASP A 439 -14.71 2.01 -28.73
N ILE A 440 -13.44 2.13 -29.16
CA ILE A 440 -12.92 1.43 -30.33
C ILE A 440 -12.85 -0.08 -30.09
N LEU A 441 -12.48 -0.50 -28.85
CA LEU A 441 -12.41 -1.91 -28.49
C LEU A 441 -13.82 -2.51 -28.33
N ASP A 442 -14.76 -1.80 -27.72
CA ASP A 442 -16.13 -2.23 -27.54
C ASP A 442 -16.90 -2.34 -28.87
N ASN A 443 -16.59 -1.47 -29.82
CA ASN A 443 -17.15 -1.50 -31.16
C ASN A 443 -16.24 -2.21 -32.17
N TRP A 444 -15.34 -3.08 -31.71
CA TRP A 444 -14.41 -3.81 -32.57
C TRP A 444 -15.16 -4.73 -33.52
N ASP A 445 -15.03 -4.47 -34.80
CA ASP A 445 -15.59 -5.32 -35.86
C ASP A 445 -14.73 -6.58 -36.04
N CYS A 446 -15.19 -7.69 -35.48
CA CYS A 446 -14.53 -8.99 -35.59
C CYS A 446 -14.48 -9.53 -37.04
N GLU A 447 -15.30 -8.99 -37.94
CA GLU A 447 -15.33 -9.39 -39.36
C GLU A 447 -14.37 -8.55 -40.23
N LYS A 448 -13.77 -7.50 -39.65
CA LYS A 448 -12.82 -6.67 -40.38
C LYS A 448 -11.62 -7.49 -40.82
N ILE A 449 -11.42 -7.55 -42.13
CA ILE A 449 -10.32 -8.30 -42.77
C ILE A 449 -9.00 -7.69 -42.30
N VAL A 450 -8.27 -8.38 -41.46
CA VAL A 450 -6.89 -8.08 -41.11
C VAL A 450 -6.00 -8.53 -42.26
N ASP A 451 -4.88 -7.83 -42.48
CA ASP A 451 -3.84 -8.18 -43.46
C ASP A 451 -3.59 -9.71 -43.45
N PRO A 452 -3.73 -10.40 -44.60
CA PRO A 452 -3.60 -11.86 -44.66
C PRO A 452 -2.27 -12.39 -44.16
N GLU A 453 -1.17 -11.60 -44.28
CA GLU A 453 0.15 -11.99 -43.80
C GLU A 453 0.22 -11.97 -42.28
N ILE A 454 -0.34 -10.94 -41.63
CA ILE A 454 -0.42 -10.83 -40.16
C ILE A 454 -1.30 -11.94 -39.60
N ARG A 455 -2.42 -12.22 -40.28
CA ARG A 455 -3.33 -13.30 -39.85
C ARG A 455 -2.66 -14.66 -39.92
N ALA A 456 -1.94 -14.96 -40.99
CA ALA A 456 -1.21 -16.21 -41.15
C ALA A 456 -0.10 -16.39 -40.10
N GLU A 457 0.60 -15.30 -39.75
CA GLU A 457 1.61 -15.32 -38.67
C GLU A 457 0.99 -15.54 -37.29
N LEU A 458 -0.15 -14.92 -36.99
CA LEU A 458 -0.88 -15.12 -35.75
C LEU A 458 -1.46 -16.54 -35.66
N GLU A 459 -2.09 -17.05 -36.71
CA GLU A 459 -2.59 -18.42 -36.77
C GLU A 459 -1.48 -19.44 -36.56
N LYS A 460 -0.29 -19.21 -37.12
CA LYS A 460 0.90 -20.04 -36.90
C LYS A 460 1.38 -20.02 -35.44
N ARG A 461 1.37 -18.84 -34.79
CA ARG A 461 1.79 -18.69 -33.38
C ARG A 461 0.79 -19.28 -32.43
N PHE A 462 -0.50 -18.97 -32.60
CA PHE A 462 -1.55 -19.46 -31.72
C PHE A 462 -1.94 -20.93 -31.98
N GLY A 463 -1.76 -21.41 -33.20
CA GLY A 463 -1.97 -22.82 -33.57
C GLY A 463 -0.80 -23.74 -33.20
N PHE A 464 0.27 -23.21 -32.59
CA PHE A 464 1.39 -24.04 -32.14
C PHE A 464 0.98 -24.92 -30.98
N VAL A 465 0.88 -26.22 -31.22
CA VAL A 465 0.67 -27.23 -30.18
C VAL A 465 2.04 -27.74 -29.71
N TYR A 466 2.30 -27.63 -28.42
CA TYR A 466 3.57 -28.10 -27.86
C TYR A 466 3.70 -29.64 -28.03
N PRO A 467 4.65 -30.12 -28.83
CA PRO A 467 4.69 -31.57 -29.22
C PRO A 467 4.99 -32.51 -28.06
N TYR A 468 5.39 -32.00 -26.91
CA TYR A 468 5.74 -32.78 -25.74
C TYR A 468 4.79 -32.56 -24.56
N GLU A 469 3.54 -32.19 -24.83
CA GLU A 469 2.53 -31.90 -23.79
C GLU A 469 2.34 -33.08 -22.83
N TYR A 470 2.42 -34.32 -23.33
CA TYR A 470 2.38 -35.54 -22.54
C TYR A 470 3.52 -35.67 -21.52
N ARG A 471 4.57 -34.86 -21.61
CA ARG A 471 5.70 -34.85 -20.68
C ARG A 471 5.52 -33.93 -19.50
N LYS A 472 4.50 -33.08 -19.49
CA LYS A 472 4.23 -32.13 -18.39
C LYS A 472 3.97 -32.87 -17.06
N ASP A 473 3.35 -34.05 -17.14
CA ASP A 473 2.95 -34.85 -15.96
C ASP A 473 4.04 -35.85 -15.52
N ILE A 474 5.19 -35.87 -16.19
CA ILE A 474 6.30 -36.72 -15.81
C ILE A 474 7.15 -36.01 -14.75
N PRO A 475 7.11 -36.45 -13.50
CA PRO A 475 7.88 -35.79 -12.44
C PRO A 475 9.39 -36.00 -12.68
N VAL A 476 10.16 -34.92 -12.64
CA VAL A 476 11.63 -34.91 -12.84
C VAL A 476 12.37 -35.65 -11.71
N LYS A 477 11.77 -35.68 -10.52
CA LYS A 477 12.21 -36.46 -9.35
C LYS A 477 11.00 -37.11 -8.69
N VAL A 478 11.08 -38.41 -8.44
CA VAL A 478 10.06 -39.14 -7.71
C VAL A 478 10.74 -39.76 -6.48
N SER A 479 10.15 -39.57 -5.31
CA SER A 479 10.64 -40.24 -4.11
C SER A 479 10.23 -41.74 -4.12
N VAL A 480 11.00 -42.57 -3.43
CA VAL A 480 10.67 -43.99 -3.30
C VAL A 480 9.32 -44.22 -2.62
N SER A 481 8.91 -43.29 -1.75
CA SER A 481 7.60 -43.25 -1.10
C SER A 481 6.46 -42.98 -2.08
N ASP A 482 6.68 -42.12 -3.07
CA ASP A 482 5.66 -41.80 -4.09
C ASP A 482 5.49 -42.92 -5.10
N LEU A 483 6.57 -43.62 -5.42
CA LEU A 483 6.52 -44.85 -6.24
C LEU A 483 5.75 -45.96 -5.53
N LYS A 484 5.97 -46.13 -4.21
CA LYS A 484 5.19 -47.09 -3.42
C LYS A 484 3.71 -46.74 -3.36
N LYS A 485 3.35 -45.47 -3.21
CA LYS A 485 1.94 -45.02 -3.23
C LYS A 485 1.28 -45.29 -4.59
N LYS A 486 1.97 -45.07 -5.71
CA LYS A 486 1.44 -45.36 -7.04
C LYS A 486 1.21 -46.84 -7.27
N SER A 487 2.13 -47.70 -6.83
CA SER A 487 1.94 -49.15 -6.98
C SER A 487 0.79 -49.69 -6.11
N TYR A 488 0.47 -49.06 -4.98
CA TYR A 488 -0.70 -49.39 -4.17
C TYR A 488 -2.04 -48.98 -4.78
N HIS A 489 -2.06 -47.96 -5.67
CA HIS A 489 -3.28 -47.52 -6.35
C HIS A 489 -3.59 -48.31 -7.64
N GLU A 490 -2.59 -48.95 -8.26
CA GLU A 490 -2.80 -49.75 -9.45
C GLU A 490 -3.27 -51.21 -9.13
N ASP A 491 -3.10 -51.68 -7.87
CA ASP A 491 -3.47 -53.04 -7.45
C ASP A 491 -4.80 -53.14 -6.68
N THR A 492 -5.59 -52.04 -6.55
CA THR A 492 -6.85 -52.06 -5.80
C THR A 492 -8.08 -52.37 -6.68
N ASP A 493 -8.05 -53.51 -7.34
CA ASP A 493 -9.26 -54.23 -7.80
C ASP A 493 -9.45 -55.56 -7.06
N ILE A 494 -8.95 -55.74 -5.83
CA ILE A 494 -9.18 -56.93 -5.02
C ILE A 494 -9.53 -56.55 -3.58
N GLU A 495 -10.67 -57.04 -3.15
CA GLU A 495 -11.31 -56.95 -1.86
C GLU A 495 -10.38 -57.24 -0.66
N GLU A 496 -10.68 -56.51 0.46
CA GLU A 496 -10.17 -56.76 1.81
C GLU A 496 -8.71 -56.35 2.11
N ALA A 497 -8.53 -55.07 2.40
CA ALA A 497 -7.34 -54.59 3.08
C ALA A 497 -7.43 -54.84 4.59
N VAL A 498 -6.64 -55.80 5.07
CA VAL A 498 -6.31 -55.95 6.48
C VAL A 498 -5.46 -54.76 6.91
N TYR A 499 -5.97 -53.94 7.82
CA TYR A 499 -5.22 -52.85 8.46
C TYR A 499 -4.08 -53.43 9.28
N PHE A 500 -2.85 -53.27 8.83
CA PHE A 500 -1.65 -53.37 9.65
C PHE A 500 -1.33 -52.00 10.21
N GLU A 501 -1.60 -51.77 11.50
CA GLU A 501 -1.00 -50.64 12.23
C GLU A 501 0.51 -50.91 12.34
N PRO A 502 1.39 -50.05 11.81
CA PRO A 502 2.81 -50.16 12.12
C PRO A 502 3.00 -49.71 13.57
N ASP A 503 3.64 -50.56 14.36
CA ASP A 503 4.14 -50.21 15.70
C ASP A 503 5.00 -48.94 15.59
N ILE A 504 4.46 -47.84 16.03
CA ILE A 504 5.21 -46.57 16.12
C ILE A 504 6.10 -46.71 17.35
N VAL A 505 7.35 -47.13 17.11
CA VAL A 505 8.41 -47.00 18.12
C VAL A 505 8.75 -45.54 18.25
N PRO A 506 8.48 -44.86 19.37
CA PRO A 506 8.85 -43.48 19.55
C PRO A 506 10.36 -43.35 19.44
N LEU A 507 10.85 -42.50 18.51
CA LEU A 507 12.24 -42.10 18.42
C LEU A 507 12.63 -41.31 19.66
N VAL A 508 13.18 -42.00 20.67
CA VAL A 508 13.77 -41.37 21.84
C VAL A 508 15.13 -40.79 21.40
N PRO A 509 15.35 -39.46 21.56
CA PRO A 509 16.63 -38.85 21.21
C PRO A 509 17.78 -39.49 21.98
N ARG A 510 18.89 -39.86 21.32
CA ARG A 510 20.06 -40.55 21.88
C ARG A 510 20.64 -39.93 23.16
N PHE A 511 20.41 -38.69 23.45
CA PHE A 511 20.89 -38.01 24.66
C PHE A 511 20.07 -38.35 25.94
N ILE A 512 18.98 -39.11 25.82
CA ILE A 512 18.18 -39.57 26.97
C ILE A 512 18.62 -40.98 27.43
N GLU A 513 19.37 -41.75 26.61
CA GLU A 513 19.82 -43.09 26.94
C GLU A 513 21.07 -43.16 27.84
N GLU A 514 21.79 -42.07 28.08
CA GLU A 514 23.05 -42.06 28.85
C GLU A 514 22.89 -41.72 30.36
N LYS A 515 21.76 -41.99 30.99
CA LYS A 515 21.66 -41.95 32.46
C LYS A 515 20.95 -43.14 33.03
N LYS A 516 21.64 -44.29 32.93
CA LYS A 516 21.46 -45.42 33.84
C LYS A 516 22.82 -46.09 34.03
N GLU A 517 23.58 -45.52 34.96
CA GLU A 517 24.48 -46.23 35.89
C GLU A 517 24.63 -45.33 37.14
#